data_cf0215e3e259333d85967c132fb81b52
#
_entry.id   cf0215e3e259333d85967c132fb81b52
#
_cell.length_a   1.000
_cell.length_b   1.000
_cell.length_c   1.000
_cell.angle_alpha   90.00
_cell.angle_beta   90.00
_cell.angle_gamma   90.00
#
_symmetry.space_group_name_H-M   'P 1'
#
loop_
_entity.id
_entity.type
_entity.pdbx_description
1 polymer ?
#
loop_
_entity_poly.entity_id
_entity_poly.type
_entity_poly.pdbx_seq_one_letter_code
_entity_poly.pdbx_strand_id
1 'polypeptide(L)'
;KVYLVEFFFSTCPTICPRMTKNLVDIQNTFPKRSDFGIASFTINPDFDTQEVLKQYAANNGVTNPNWNFMTGDKEAIYNLANSGFNLYAAEVEGAAGGFEHSGNFALIDKEGYIRSRTDAFGNPKIYYKGIISQAEQFDEDGDSEDITALKEDILKLLGDEK
;
A
#
# COMPACT_ATOMS: atom_id res chain seq x y z
N LYS A 1 -11.81 11.75 0.19
CA LYS A 1 -11.78 10.27 0.21
C LYS A 1 -10.82 9.77 1.26
N VAL A 2 -11.07 8.57 1.75
CA VAL A 2 -10.10 7.78 2.51
C VAL A 2 -9.20 7.07 1.50
N TYR A 3 -7.88 7.13 1.70
CA TYR A 3 -6.91 6.49 0.81
C TYR A 3 -6.00 5.53 1.55
N LEU A 4 -5.68 4.44 0.87
CA LEU A 4 -4.60 3.54 1.25
C LEU A 4 -3.43 3.78 0.29
N VAL A 5 -2.23 3.99 0.83
CA VAL A 5 -1.04 4.36 0.05
C VAL A 5 0.05 3.32 0.21
N GLU A 6 0.67 2.96 -0.91
CA GLU A 6 1.86 2.12 -0.96
C GLU A 6 2.91 2.66 -1.94
N PHE A 7 4.14 2.19 -1.75
CA PHE A 7 5.23 2.36 -2.72
C PHE A 7 5.70 0.97 -3.18
N PHE A 8 5.87 0.80 -4.48
CA PHE A 8 6.15 -0.50 -5.11
C PHE A 8 6.98 -0.31 -6.38
N PHE A 9 7.32 -1.40 -7.07
CA PHE A 9 7.77 -1.39 -8.47
C PHE A 9 7.36 -2.70 -9.16
N SER A 10 6.99 -2.62 -10.45
CA SER A 10 6.33 -3.72 -11.14
C SER A 10 7.20 -4.96 -11.34
N THR A 11 8.53 -4.79 -11.38
CA THR A 11 9.49 -5.89 -11.54
C THR A 11 10.03 -6.44 -10.23
N CYS A 12 9.46 -6.04 -9.09
CA CYS A 12 9.84 -6.55 -7.77
C CYS A 12 9.54 -8.05 -7.69
N PRO A 13 10.56 -8.90 -7.40
CA PRO A 13 10.35 -10.35 -7.36
C PRO A 13 9.94 -10.86 -5.97
N THR A 14 9.86 -10.01 -4.95
CA THR A 14 9.74 -10.40 -3.54
C THR A 14 8.42 -9.94 -2.91
N ILE A 15 8.42 -8.79 -2.24
CA ILE A 15 7.29 -8.36 -1.39
C ILE A 15 6.12 -7.74 -2.18
N CYS A 16 6.38 -7.10 -3.33
CA CYS A 16 5.33 -6.40 -4.07
C CYS A 16 4.20 -7.31 -4.55
N PRO A 17 4.44 -8.53 -5.05
CA PRO A 17 3.35 -9.45 -5.40
C PRO A 17 2.43 -9.77 -4.21
N ARG A 18 3.01 -9.93 -3.02
CA ARG A 18 2.24 -10.17 -1.78
C ARG A 18 1.42 -8.95 -1.38
N MET A 19 2.03 -7.77 -1.44
CA MET A 19 1.34 -6.50 -1.15
C MET A 19 0.18 -6.27 -2.12
N THR A 20 0.42 -6.47 -3.41
CA THR A 20 -0.62 -6.30 -4.45
C THR A 20 -1.77 -7.27 -4.23
N LYS A 21 -1.50 -8.53 -3.91
CA LYS A 21 -2.53 -9.52 -3.60
C LYS A 21 -3.40 -9.09 -2.41
N ASN A 22 -2.78 -8.56 -1.36
CA ASN A 22 -3.51 -8.05 -0.20
C ASN A 22 -4.33 -6.81 -0.54
N LEU A 23 -3.83 -5.92 -1.41
CA LEU A 23 -4.59 -4.77 -1.90
C LEU A 23 -5.79 -5.18 -2.75
N VAL A 24 -5.67 -6.23 -3.56
CA VAL A 24 -6.80 -6.79 -4.31
C VAL A 24 -7.86 -7.33 -3.35
N ASP A 25 -7.47 -8.00 -2.30
CA ASP A 25 -8.40 -8.46 -1.24
C ASP A 25 -9.12 -7.27 -0.58
N ILE A 26 -8.40 -6.21 -0.25
CA ILE A 26 -8.98 -4.98 0.29
C ILE A 26 -9.93 -4.33 -0.72
N GLN A 27 -9.53 -4.20 -1.98
CA GLN A 27 -10.38 -3.71 -3.07
C GLN A 27 -11.72 -4.47 -3.13
N ASN A 28 -11.65 -5.79 -3.05
CA ASN A 28 -12.83 -6.66 -3.14
C ASN A 28 -13.72 -6.58 -1.88
N THR A 29 -13.15 -6.18 -0.76
CA THR A 29 -13.89 -5.92 0.48
C THR A 29 -14.72 -4.63 0.38
N PHE A 30 -14.24 -3.63 -0.35
CA PHE A 30 -14.89 -2.32 -0.50
C PHE A 30 -15.28 -2.03 -1.96
N PRO A 31 -16.10 -2.89 -2.59
CA PRO A 31 -16.41 -2.72 -4.00
C PRO A 31 -17.27 -1.47 -4.24
N LYS A 32 -16.97 -0.76 -5.33
CA LYS A 32 -17.77 0.37 -5.83
C LYS A 32 -17.93 1.56 -4.86
N ARG A 33 -17.07 1.70 -3.87
CA ARG A 33 -17.08 2.86 -2.99
C ARG A 33 -16.42 4.05 -3.67
N SER A 34 -17.16 5.16 -3.75
CA SER A 34 -16.64 6.41 -4.31
C SER A 34 -15.82 7.22 -3.29
N ASP A 35 -15.93 6.89 -2.02
CA ASP A 35 -15.28 7.57 -0.90
C ASP A 35 -14.01 6.84 -0.39
N PHE A 36 -13.65 5.72 -1.02
CA PHE A 36 -12.41 4.98 -0.75
C PHE A 36 -11.58 4.83 -2.02
N GLY A 37 -10.26 4.95 -1.90
CA GLY A 37 -9.33 4.76 -3.00
C GLY A 37 -8.01 4.16 -2.54
N ILE A 38 -7.24 3.67 -3.51
CA ILE A 38 -5.88 3.16 -3.30
C ILE A 38 -4.94 3.92 -4.23
N ALA A 39 -3.80 4.36 -3.70
CA ALA A 39 -2.76 5.03 -4.45
C ALA A 39 -1.46 4.22 -4.37
N SER A 40 -1.04 3.67 -5.51
CA SER A 40 0.20 2.91 -5.65
C SER A 40 1.21 3.71 -6.44
N PHE A 41 2.30 4.14 -5.79
CA PHE A 41 3.37 4.93 -6.41
C PHE A 41 4.53 4.01 -6.78
N THR A 42 4.95 4.03 -8.05
CA THR A 42 6.15 3.29 -8.43
C THR A 42 7.41 4.02 -7.98
N ILE A 43 8.37 3.25 -7.46
CA ILE A 43 9.72 3.75 -7.15
C ILE A 43 10.73 3.52 -8.29
N ASN A 44 10.26 2.94 -9.41
CA ASN A 44 11.05 2.75 -10.63
C ASN A 44 10.37 3.40 -11.84
N PRO A 45 10.20 4.73 -11.86
CA PRO A 45 9.45 5.41 -12.92
C PRO A 45 10.12 5.33 -14.29
N ASP A 46 11.41 5.05 -14.36
CA ASP A 46 12.12 4.89 -15.63
C ASP A 46 11.66 3.65 -16.40
N PHE A 47 11.30 2.58 -15.69
CA PHE A 47 10.74 1.36 -16.26
C PHE A 47 9.21 1.37 -16.25
N ASP A 48 8.61 1.78 -15.14
CA ASP A 48 7.17 1.76 -14.91
C ASP A 48 6.49 2.98 -15.55
N THR A 49 6.35 2.93 -16.87
CA THR A 49 5.55 3.90 -17.63
C THR A 49 4.05 3.68 -17.40
N GLN A 50 3.22 4.61 -17.87
CA GLN A 50 1.76 4.44 -17.83
C GLN A 50 1.30 3.12 -18.46
N GLU A 51 1.89 2.74 -19.58
CA GLU A 51 1.55 1.48 -20.28
C GLU A 51 1.93 0.26 -19.46
N VAL A 52 3.11 0.26 -18.86
CA VAL A 52 3.57 -0.83 -17.99
C VAL A 52 2.65 -0.96 -16.78
N LEU A 53 2.28 0.16 -16.16
CA LEU A 53 1.40 0.16 -14.97
C LEU A 53 -0.02 -0.30 -15.32
N LYS A 54 -0.56 0.07 -16.47
CA LYS A 54 -1.85 -0.44 -16.95
C LYS A 54 -1.82 -1.95 -17.11
N GLN A 55 -0.76 -2.47 -17.71
CA GLN A 55 -0.60 -3.92 -17.90
C GLN A 55 -0.44 -4.64 -16.55
N TYR A 56 0.31 -4.06 -15.64
CA TYR A 56 0.48 -4.58 -14.28
C TYR A 56 -0.87 -4.65 -13.54
N ALA A 57 -1.66 -3.59 -13.61
CA ALA A 57 -2.98 -3.56 -13.00
C ALA A 57 -3.91 -4.63 -13.59
N ALA A 58 -3.95 -4.76 -14.91
CA ALA A 58 -4.77 -5.76 -15.59
C ALA A 58 -4.35 -7.18 -15.20
N ASN A 59 -3.05 -7.46 -15.14
CA ASN A 59 -2.50 -8.78 -14.79
C ASN A 59 -2.74 -9.17 -13.34
N ASN A 60 -2.99 -8.21 -12.46
CA ASN A 60 -3.16 -8.44 -11.02
C ASN A 60 -4.61 -8.33 -10.54
N GLY A 61 -5.58 -8.21 -11.44
CA GLY A 61 -7.00 -8.19 -11.06
C GLY A 61 -7.49 -6.88 -10.48
N VAL A 62 -6.84 -5.77 -10.82
CA VAL A 62 -7.28 -4.42 -10.42
C VAL A 62 -8.51 -4.04 -11.21
N THR A 63 -9.64 -3.83 -10.54
CA THR A 63 -10.93 -3.50 -11.15
C THR A 63 -11.55 -2.22 -10.61
N ASN A 64 -11.08 -1.73 -9.45
CA ASN A 64 -11.64 -0.54 -8.83
C ASN A 64 -11.14 0.73 -9.56
N PRO A 65 -12.04 1.58 -10.09
CA PRO A 65 -11.65 2.82 -10.76
C PRO A 65 -10.99 3.84 -9.84
N ASN A 66 -11.11 3.67 -8.52
CA ASN A 66 -10.46 4.52 -7.52
C ASN A 66 -9.10 3.97 -7.05
N TRP A 67 -8.59 2.92 -7.66
CA TRP A 67 -7.22 2.46 -7.48
C TRP A 67 -6.35 3.02 -8.59
N ASN A 68 -5.46 3.94 -8.23
CA ASN A 68 -4.61 4.66 -9.16
C ASN A 68 -3.15 4.23 -8.99
N PHE A 69 -2.54 3.85 -10.10
CA PHE A 69 -1.10 3.59 -10.20
C PHE A 69 -0.42 4.84 -10.71
N MET A 70 0.53 5.37 -9.96
CA MET A 70 1.15 6.66 -10.24
C MET A 70 2.62 6.52 -10.55
N THR A 71 3.06 7.22 -11.58
CA THR A 71 4.46 7.38 -11.97
C THR A 71 4.75 8.87 -12.18
N GLY A 72 6.02 9.23 -12.26
CA GLY A 72 6.40 10.63 -12.46
C GLY A 72 7.88 10.85 -12.21
N ASP A 73 8.22 12.04 -11.72
CA ASP A 73 9.58 12.39 -11.39
C ASP A 73 10.11 11.54 -10.23
N LYS A 74 11.25 10.89 -10.45
CA LYS A 74 11.86 9.97 -9.50
C LYS A 74 12.19 10.63 -8.16
N GLU A 75 12.83 11.81 -8.21
CA GLU A 75 13.19 12.54 -6.99
C GLU A 75 11.94 12.91 -6.18
N ALA A 76 10.90 13.40 -6.86
CA ALA A 76 9.63 13.74 -6.22
C ALA A 76 8.98 12.53 -5.54
N ILE A 77 9.00 11.36 -6.20
CA ILE A 77 8.44 10.12 -5.64
C ILE A 77 9.24 9.67 -4.41
N TYR A 78 10.58 9.68 -4.48
CA TYR A 78 11.42 9.30 -3.33
C TYR A 78 11.28 10.27 -2.17
N ASN A 79 11.15 11.57 -2.43
CA ASN A 79 10.87 12.56 -1.39
C ASN A 79 9.50 12.34 -0.75
N LEU A 80 8.49 12.02 -1.54
CA LEU A 80 7.16 11.70 -1.03
C LEU A 80 7.20 10.47 -0.12
N ALA A 81 7.90 9.41 -0.54
CA ALA A 81 8.04 8.19 0.24
C ALA A 81 8.81 8.42 1.54
N ASN A 82 10.04 8.92 1.45
CA ASN A 82 10.96 8.98 2.59
C ASN A 82 10.68 10.15 3.53
N SER A 83 10.33 11.31 3.01
CA SER A 83 10.09 12.53 3.81
C SER A 83 8.61 12.79 4.05
N GLY A 84 7.75 12.53 3.06
CA GLY A 84 6.31 12.77 3.17
C GLY A 84 5.59 11.72 4.00
N PHE A 85 5.74 10.45 3.65
CA PHE A 85 5.11 9.33 4.36
C PHE A 85 6.01 8.67 5.39
N ASN A 86 7.31 8.95 5.36
CA ASN A 86 8.31 8.23 6.13
C ASN A 86 8.24 6.70 5.91
N LEU A 87 7.99 6.32 4.66
CA LEU A 87 8.02 4.95 4.17
C LEU A 87 9.28 4.78 3.32
N TYR A 88 10.17 3.90 3.74
CA TYR A 88 11.48 3.71 3.11
C TYR A 88 11.37 3.29 1.65
N ALA A 89 12.10 3.97 0.77
CA ALA A 89 12.30 3.60 -0.62
C ALA A 89 13.70 4.02 -1.08
N ALA A 90 14.43 3.13 -1.74
CA ALA A 90 15.79 3.40 -2.24
C ALA A 90 16.15 2.50 -3.42
N GLU A 91 17.05 3.00 -4.29
CA GLU A 91 17.81 2.16 -5.20
C GLU A 91 18.97 1.53 -4.40
N VAL A 92 19.07 0.20 -4.46
CA VAL A 92 20.11 -0.53 -3.72
C VAL A 92 20.74 -1.55 -4.66
N GLU A 93 22.02 -1.36 -4.98
CA GLU A 93 22.79 -2.32 -5.76
C GLU A 93 22.86 -3.65 -5.01
N GLY A 94 22.55 -4.74 -5.72
CA GLY A 94 22.51 -6.09 -5.13
C GLY A 94 21.20 -6.46 -4.46
N ALA A 95 20.27 -5.53 -4.26
CA ALA A 95 18.93 -5.86 -3.81
C ALA A 95 18.13 -6.55 -4.92
N ALA A 96 17.14 -7.34 -4.55
CA ALA A 96 16.26 -8.03 -5.49
C ALA A 96 15.55 -7.01 -6.41
N GLY A 97 15.82 -7.05 -7.71
CA GLY A 97 15.30 -6.10 -8.68
C GLY A 97 15.96 -4.72 -8.67
N GLY A 98 16.98 -4.49 -7.82
CA GLY A 98 17.75 -3.24 -7.74
C GLY A 98 17.16 -2.16 -6.84
N PHE A 99 16.10 -2.46 -6.11
CA PHE A 99 15.38 -1.50 -5.25
C PHE A 99 14.97 -2.15 -3.94
N GLU A 100 14.84 -1.32 -2.91
CA GLU A 100 14.21 -1.69 -1.64
C GLU A 100 13.11 -0.68 -1.30
N HIS A 101 12.01 -1.16 -0.73
CA HIS A 101 10.94 -0.32 -0.20
C HIS A 101 10.27 -0.95 1.01
N SER A 102 9.56 -0.11 1.78
CA SER A 102 8.78 -0.58 2.92
C SER A 102 7.67 -1.53 2.47
N GLY A 103 7.46 -2.59 3.24
CA GLY A 103 6.33 -3.50 3.11
C GLY A 103 5.05 -3.01 3.78
N ASN A 104 4.99 -1.76 4.19
CA ASN A 104 3.89 -1.17 4.94
C ASN A 104 2.96 -0.34 4.06
N PHE A 105 1.69 -0.29 4.47
CA PHE A 105 0.68 0.63 3.93
C PHE A 105 0.47 1.80 4.89
N ALA A 106 0.19 2.98 4.34
CA ALA A 106 -0.28 4.15 5.08
C ALA A 106 -1.77 4.37 4.81
N LEU A 107 -2.56 4.56 5.86
CA LEU A 107 -3.99 4.87 5.77
C LEU A 107 -4.18 6.37 5.95
N ILE A 108 -4.85 7.02 4.98
CA ILE A 108 -5.04 8.47 4.92
C ILE A 108 -6.52 8.80 5.07
N ASP A 109 -6.86 9.68 6.00
CA ASP A 109 -8.24 10.12 6.20
C ASP A 109 -8.72 11.12 5.15
N LYS A 110 -9.98 11.54 5.25
CA LYS A 110 -10.61 12.47 4.31
C LYS A 110 -9.98 13.87 4.31
N GLU A 111 -9.24 14.21 5.36
CA GLU A 111 -8.54 15.50 5.52
C GLU A 111 -7.06 15.43 5.14
N GLY A 112 -6.56 14.25 4.76
CA GLY A 112 -5.18 14.08 4.30
C GLY A 112 -4.17 13.72 5.38
N TYR A 113 -4.63 13.31 6.57
CA TYR A 113 -3.75 12.89 7.66
C TYR A 113 -3.56 11.37 7.69
N ILE A 114 -2.34 10.95 8.03
CA ILE A 114 -2.05 9.54 8.31
C ILE A 114 -2.77 9.15 9.60
N ARG A 115 -3.57 8.09 9.53
CA ARG A 115 -4.37 7.60 10.65
C ARG A 115 -4.09 6.12 10.92
N SER A 116 -4.20 5.75 12.19
CA SER A 116 -4.12 4.36 12.62
C SER A 116 -4.81 4.20 13.96
N ARG A 117 -5.06 2.94 14.32
CA ARG A 117 -5.43 2.61 15.71
C ARG A 117 -4.23 2.77 16.62
N THR A 118 -4.49 2.81 17.92
CA THR A 118 -3.45 2.73 18.94
C THR A 118 -3.25 1.28 19.38
N ASP A 119 -2.06 0.97 19.86
CA ASP A 119 -1.76 -0.30 20.51
C ASP A 119 -2.32 -0.35 21.95
N ALA A 120 -2.07 -1.48 22.63
CA ALA A 120 -2.52 -1.67 24.02
C ALA A 120 -1.90 -0.67 25.02
N PHE A 121 -0.82 0.02 24.66
CA PHE A 121 -0.13 1.01 25.46
C PHE A 121 -0.50 2.46 25.09
N GLY A 122 -1.40 2.64 24.12
CA GLY A 122 -1.83 3.97 23.66
C GLY A 122 -0.94 4.59 22.59
N ASN A 123 0.05 3.88 22.06
CA ASN A 123 0.91 4.36 21.00
C ASN A 123 0.23 4.15 19.63
N PRO A 124 0.33 5.14 18.72
CA PRO A 124 -0.22 4.94 17.38
C PRO A 124 0.56 3.85 16.62
N LYS A 125 -0.18 2.97 15.94
CA LYS A 125 0.40 1.94 15.08
C LYS A 125 1.16 2.55 13.89
N ILE A 126 0.67 3.63 13.35
CA ILE A 126 1.14 4.45 12.23
C ILE A 126 0.94 3.74 10.88
N TYR A 127 1.50 2.55 10.68
CA TYR A 127 1.44 1.80 9.43
C TYR A 127 0.85 0.41 9.64
N TYR A 128 0.43 -0.20 8.52
CA TYR A 128 -0.11 -1.55 8.49
C TYR A 128 0.79 -2.44 7.62
N LYS A 129 1.17 -3.60 8.14
CA LYS A 129 1.97 -4.57 7.38
C LYS A 129 1.21 -5.04 6.15
N GLY A 130 1.82 -4.91 4.98
CA GLY A 130 1.19 -5.24 3.70
C GLY A 130 1.55 -6.60 3.13
N ILE A 131 2.51 -7.30 3.74
CA ILE A 131 3.11 -8.53 3.19
C ILE A 131 2.36 -9.79 3.65
N ILE A 132 1.80 -9.78 4.85
CA ILE A 132 1.17 -10.94 5.48
C ILE A 132 -0.33 -10.93 5.19
N SER A 133 -0.85 -11.99 4.57
CA SER A 133 -2.28 -12.11 4.29
C SER A 133 -3.08 -12.55 5.52
N GLN A 134 -4.38 -12.27 5.49
CA GLN A 134 -5.30 -12.77 6.52
C GLN A 134 -5.27 -14.31 6.63
N ALA A 135 -5.10 -15.01 5.51
CA ALA A 135 -5.05 -16.46 5.47
C ALA A 135 -3.77 -17.03 6.11
N GLU A 136 -2.64 -16.33 5.95
CA GLU A 136 -1.37 -16.72 6.56
C GLU A 136 -1.36 -16.50 8.07
N GLN A 137 -1.98 -15.44 8.56
CA GLN A 137 -2.04 -14.98 9.95
C GLN A 137 -0.70 -14.51 10.53
N PHE A 138 0.38 -15.24 10.28
CA PHE A 138 1.73 -14.94 10.77
C PHE A 138 2.75 -15.14 9.65
N ASP A 139 3.86 -14.44 9.72
CA ASP A 139 5.01 -14.67 8.86
C ASP A 139 6.03 -15.62 9.51
N GLU A 140 7.17 -15.85 8.83
CA GLU A 140 8.25 -16.73 9.30
C GLU A 140 8.91 -16.22 10.60
N ASP A 141 8.85 -14.90 10.83
CA ASP A 141 9.42 -14.26 12.03
C ASP A 141 8.43 -14.20 13.20
N GLY A 142 7.19 -14.65 12.99
CA GLY A 142 6.12 -14.65 13.99
C GLY A 142 5.36 -13.35 14.09
N ASP A 143 5.57 -12.42 13.15
CA ASP A 143 4.79 -11.19 13.06
C ASP A 143 3.37 -11.49 12.55
N SER A 144 2.37 -10.91 13.23
CA SER A 144 0.96 -11.09 12.86
C SER A 144 0.54 -10.21 11.69
N GLU A 145 -0.49 -10.67 10.95
CA GLU A 145 -1.08 -9.89 9.87
C GLU A 145 -1.78 -8.63 10.40
N ASP A 146 -1.83 -7.59 9.55
CA ASP A 146 -2.51 -6.33 9.85
C ASP A 146 -3.73 -6.07 8.96
N ILE A 147 -4.03 -6.94 8.00
CA ILE A 147 -5.08 -6.71 7.02
C ILE A 147 -6.47 -6.66 7.67
N THR A 148 -6.71 -7.51 8.66
CA THR A 148 -7.96 -7.48 9.45
C THR A 148 -8.15 -6.12 10.13
N ALA A 149 -7.14 -5.67 10.86
CA ALA A 149 -7.16 -4.36 11.53
C ALA A 149 -7.33 -3.22 10.54
N LEU A 150 -6.62 -3.28 9.40
CA LEU A 150 -6.70 -2.27 8.36
C LEU A 150 -8.11 -2.16 7.77
N LYS A 151 -8.77 -3.28 7.47
CA LYS A 151 -10.16 -3.28 6.97
C LYS A 151 -11.13 -2.64 7.96
N GLU A 152 -10.99 -2.97 9.25
CA GLU A 152 -11.78 -2.37 10.32
C GLU A 152 -11.57 -0.85 10.41
N ASP A 153 -10.32 -0.41 10.36
CA ASP A 153 -9.97 1.01 10.48
C ASP A 153 -10.37 1.81 9.23
N ILE A 154 -10.35 1.21 8.04
CA ILE A 154 -10.93 1.81 6.84
C ILE A 154 -12.44 2.06 7.04
N LEU A 155 -13.19 1.06 7.52
CA LEU A 155 -14.63 1.19 7.79
C LEU A 155 -14.90 2.32 8.77
N LYS A 156 -14.10 2.42 9.82
CA LYS A 156 -14.20 3.47 10.83
C LYS A 156 -14.04 4.87 10.21
N LEU A 157 -13.01 5.06 9.38
CA LEU A 157 -12.77 6.33 8.71
C LEU A 157 -13.84 6.67 7.67
N LEU A 158 -14.47 5.66 7.09
CA LEU A 158 -15.61 5.85 6.18
C LEU A 158 -16.91 6.21 6.90
N GLY A 159 -16.96 6.04 8.23
CA GLY A 159 -18.13 6.32 9.04
C GLY A 159 -19.17 5.18 9.05
N ASP A 160 -18.77 3.98 8.66
CA ASP A 160 -19.65 2.80 8.57
C ASP A 160 -19.64 1.95 9.85
N GLU A 161 -18.97 2.37 10.90
CA GLU A 161 -19.04 1.72 12.20
C GLU A 161 -20.42 1.95 12.84
N LYS A 162 -21.02 0.85 13.22
CA LYS A 162 -22.21 0.86 14.07
C LYS A 162 -21.83 0.74 15.55
#